data_fb8c8c2d73bc51a873968baa254fb2df
#
_entry.id   fb8c8c2d73bc51a873968baa254fb2df
#
_cell.length_a   1.000
_cell.length_b   1.000
_cell.length_c   1.000
_cell.angle_alpha   90.00
_cell.angle_beta   90.00
_cell.angle_gamma   90.00
#
_symmetry.space_group_name_H-M   'P 1'
#
loop_
_entity.id
_entity.type
_entity.pdbx_description
1 polymer ?
#
loop_
_entity_poly.entity_id
_entity_poly.type
_entity_poly.pdbx_seq_one_letter_code
_entity_poly.pdbx_strand_id
1 'polypeptide(L)'
;MRYLFTGRQPQAAAILLVESGARGIVERMLPPLRNSWGRGVRIDLVSCFATLPKHFPPETKLYRVGDFRGSEGRSRLYRELAANAYTHVGIVCSEEPLMTKWKWMLAARLPAKVFVINENADYFWLDRRHLSNIWAFVLERTGLAGSGAVRILARLFTFPFTFLYLLLYATTIHARRALRRG
;
A
#
# COMPACT_ATOMS: atom_id res chain seq x y z
N MET A 1 -5.00 -13.13 0.64
CA MET A 1 -3.71 -13.46 -0.06
C MET A 1 -3.60 -14.93 -0.51
N ARG A 2 -4.60 -15.44 -1.20
CA ARG A 2 -4.62 -16.86 -1.64
C ARG A 2 -3.50 -17.23 -2.63
N TYR A 3 -3.00 -16.25 -3.38
CA TYR A 3 -2.03 -16.45 -4.47
C TYR A 3 -0.58 -16.06 -4.14
N LEU A 4 -0.31 -15.56 -2.93
CA LEU A 4 1.06 -15.16 -2.53
C LEU A 4 2.05 -16.34 -2.59
N PHE A 5 1.57 -17.53 -2.27
CA PHE A 5 2.39 -18.75 -2.19
C PHE A 5 2.26 -19.68 -3.40
N THR A 6 1.26 -19.46 -4.24
CA THR A 6 1.04 -20.26 -5.45
C THR A 6 1.51 -19.47 -6.65
N GLY A 7 2.49 -19.94 -7.40
CA GLY A 7 2.93 -19.31 -8.63
C GLY A 7 1.90 -19.35 -9.78
N ARG A 8 0.64 -19.69 -9.48
CA ARG A 8 -0.46 -19.69 -10.46
C ARG A 8 -0.89 -18.27 -10.78
N GLN A 9 -1.02 -17.99 -12.06
CA GLN A 9 -1.64 -16.76 -12.55
C GLN A 9 -3.05 -17.12 -13.02
N PRO A 10 -4.10 -16.65 -12.34
CA PRO A 10 -5.45 -16.78 -12.86
C PRO A 10 -5.57 -15.97 -14.15
N GLN A 11 -6.42 -16.42 -15.08
CA GLN A 11 -6.76 -15.61 -16.24
C GLN A 11 -7.44 -14.32 -15.77
N ALA A 12 -7.03 -13.18 -16.32
CA ALA A 12 -7.60 -11.89 -15.95
C ALA A 12 -9.04 -11.79 -16.50
N ALA A 13 -10.01 -11.77 -15.59
CA ALA A 13 -11.42 -11.59 -15.93
C ALA A 13 -11.99 -10.31 -15.31
N ALA A 14 -11.64 -10.03 -14.05
CA ALA A 14 -12.05 -8.84 -13.34
C ALA A 14 -10.89 -8.32 -12.47
N ILE A 15 -10.60 -7.05 -12.58
CA ILE A 15 -9.52 -6.37 -11.88
C ILE A 15 -10.13 -5.30 -10.98
N LEU A 16 -9.66 -5.24 -9.74
CA LEU A 16 -9.90 -4.13 -8.85
C LEU A 16 -8.63 -3.30 -8.73
N LEU A 17 -8.70 -2.03 -9.11
CA LEU A 17 -7.61 -1.08 -8.83
C LEU A 17 -7.91 -0.32 -7.54
N VAL A 18 -6.90 -0.14 -6.71
CA VAL A 18 -6.99 0.65 -5.48
C VAL A 18 -6.13 1.90 -5.68
N GLU A 19 -6.81 2.98 -6.03
CA GLU A 19 -6.21 4.29 -6.30
C GLU A 19 -6.08 5.11 -5.02
N SER A 20 -4.93 5.73 -4.84
CA SER A 20 -4.74 6.76 -3.81
C SER A 20 -3.67 7.76 -4.23
N GLY A 21 -3.92 9.03 -4.00
CA GLY A 21 -2.99 10.11 -4.31
C GLY A 21 -2.87 10.39 -5.80
N ALA A 22 -1.75 10.05 -6.42
CA ALA A 22 -1.44 10.45 -7.79
C ALA A 22 -2.31 9.76 -8.86
N ARG A 23 -3.45 10.37 -9.18
CA ARG A 23 -4.42 9.92 -10.19
C ARG A 23 -3.78 9.64 -11.56
N GLY A 24 -2.81 10.45 -11.96
CA GLY A 24 -2.08 10.27 -13.23
C GLY A 24 -1.35 8.93 -13.36
N ILE A 25 -1.04 8.25 -12.26
CA ILE A 25 -0.45 6.90 -12.30
C ILE A 25 -1.46 5.91 -12.87
N VAL A 26 -2.70 5.95 -12.37
CA VAL A 26 -3.78 5.05 -12.83
C VAL A 26 -4.13 5.35 -14.29
N GLU A 27 -4.17 6.62 -14.68
CA GLU A 27 -4.42 7.04 -16.07
C GLU A 27 -3.35 6.53 -17.03
N ARG A 28 -2.07 6.60 -16.64
CA ARG A 28 -0.95 6.05 -17.45
C ARG A 28 -0.95 4.54 -17.51
N MET A 29 -1.35 3.89 -16.40
CA MET A 29 -1.34 2.42 -16.31
C MET A 29 -2.46 1.73 -17.09
N LEU A 30 -3.60 2.42 -17.30
CA LEU A 30 -4.78 1.82 -17.90
C LEU A 30 -4.56 1.30 -19.34
N PRO A 31 -3.90 2.05 -20.27
CA PRO A 31 -3.63 1.54 -21.61
C PRO A 31 -2.74 0.29 -21.64
N PRO A 32 -1.57 0.23 -20.97
CA PRO A 32 -0.75 -0.97 -20.95
C PRO A 32 -1.44 -2.17 -20.29
N LEU A 33 -2.25 -1.95 -19.24
CA LEU A 33 -3.07 -2.99 -18.63
C LEU A 33 -4.06 -3.61 -19.63
N ARG A 34 -4.76 -2.78 -20.39
CA ARG A 34 -5.71 -3.25 -21.40
C ARG A 34 -5.04 -3.94 -22.57
N ASN A 35 -3.86 -3.50 -22.96
CA ASN A 35 -3.09 -4.15 -24.01
C ASN A 35 -2.59 -5.54 -23.55
N SER A 36 -2.16 -5.68 -22.30
CA SER A 36 -1.64 -6.95 -21.77
C SER A 36 -2.73 -7.97 -21.45
N TRP A 37 -3.90 -7.53 -20.99
CA TRP A 37 -4.94 -8.43 -20.47
C TRP A 37 -6.22 -8.47 -21.33
N GLY A 38 -6.27 -7.64 -22.35
CA GLY A 38 -7.39 -7.59 -23.29
C GLY A 38 -8.43 -6.54 -22.92
N ARG A 39 -9.10 -6.01 -23.94
CA ARG A 39 -10.12 -4.96 -23.80
C ARG A 39 -11.39 -5.43 -23.07
N GLY A 40 -11.66 -6.74 -23.06
CA GLY A 40 -12.83 -7.32 -22.42
C GLY A 40 -12.72 -7.51 -20.91
N VAL A 41 -11.56 -7.23 -20.32
CA VAL A 41 -11.36 -7.34 -18.87
C VAL A 41 -12.07 -6.20 -18.14
N ARG A 42 -12.95 -6.58 -17.20
CA ARG A 42 -13.64 -5.60 -16.34
C ARG A 42 -12.63 -4.99 -15.34
N ILE A 43 -12.61 -3.68 -15.27
CA ILE A 43 -11.77 -2.94 -14.33
C ILE A 43 -12.65 -2.05 -13.48
N ASP A 44 -12.67 -2.30 -12.18
CA ASP A 44 -13.36 -1.49 -11.18
C ASP A 44 -12.35 -0.75 -10.30
N LEU A 45 -12.79 0.31 -9.63
CA LEU A 45 -11.91 1.22 -8.91
C LEU A 45 -12.38 1.46 -7.48
N VAL A 46 -11.46 1.32 -6.51
CA VAL A 46 -11.62 1.84 -5.15
C VAL A 46 -10.78 3.11 -5.04
N SER A 47 -11.40 4.23 -4.70
CA SER A 47 -10.74 5.52 -4.68
C SER A 47 -11.21 6.42 -3.54
N CYS A 48 -10.36 7.38 -3.14
CA CYS A 48 -10.75 8.50 -2.29
C CYS A 48 -11.42 9.66 -3.08
N PHE A 49 -11.32 9.63 -4.41
CA PHE A 49 -11.87 10.67 -5.28
C PHE A 49 -13.34 10.41 -5.65
N ALA A 50 -14.06 11.49 -5.96
CA ALA A 50 -15.48 11.42 -6.30
C ALA A 50 -15.78 11.01 -7.74
N THR A 51 -14.80 11.10 -8.64
CA THR A 51 -14.96 10.85 -10.07
C THR A 51 -13.99 9.80 -10.57
N LEU A 52 -14.31 9.16 -11.70
CA LEU A 52 -13.39 8.27 -12.39
C LEU A 52 -12.21 9.06 -12.98
N PRO A 53 -11.00 8.45 -13.06
CA PRO A 53 -9.88 8.99 -13.83
C PRO A 53 -10.22 9.02 -15.33
N LYS A 54 -9.44 9.79 -16.10
CA LYS A 54 -9.56 9.84 -17.55
C LYS A 54 -9.36 8.45 -18.17
N HIS A 55 -10.00 8.21 -19.31
CA HIS A 55 -9.92 6.98 -20.10
C HIS A 55 -10.54 5.72 -19.45
N PHE A 56 -11.14 5.84 -18.26
CA PHE A 56 -11.94 4.75 -17.72
C PHE A 56 -13.26 4.62 -18.48
N PRO A 57 -13.73 3.39 -18.75
CA PRO A 57 -15.03 3.17 -19.33
C PRO A 57 -16.14 3.68 -18.41
N PRO A 58 -17.25 4.18 -18.96
CA PRO A 58 -18.37 4.65 -18.16
C PRO A 58 -19.02 3.54 -17.31
N GLU A 59 -18.89 2.28 -17.72
CA GLU A 59 -19.35 1.10 -17.00
C GLU A 59 -18.48 0.71 -15.80
N THR A 60 -17.32 1.36 -15.61
CA THR A 60 -16.42 1.12 -14.48
C THR A 60 -17.10 1.43 -13.16
N LYS A 61 -17.13 0.47 -12.25
CA LYS A 61 -17.70 0.65 -10.93
C LYS A 61 -16.71 1.39 -10.02
N LEU A 62 -17.15 2.54 -9.51
CA LEU A 62 -16.36 3.34 -8.57
C LEU A 62 -16.85 3.14 -7.15
N TYR A 63 -15.98 2.65 -6.28
CA TYR A 63 -16.21 2.53 -4.83
C TYR A 63 -15.45 3.65 -4.11
N ARG A 64 -16.16 4.67 -3.64
CA ARG A 64 -15.55 5.76 -2.89
C ARG A 64 -15.40 5.37 -1.43
N VAL A 65 -14.19 5.37 -0.90
CA VAL A 65 -13.95 5.00 0.51
C VAL A 65 -14.67 5.91 1.50
N GLY A 66 -14.96 7.15 1.11
CA GLY A 66 -15.74 8.09 1.91
C GLY A 66 -17.18 7.65 2.21
N ASP A 67 -17.75 6.80 1.34
CA ASP A 67 -19.14 6.28 1.49
C ASP A 67 -19.19 5.06 2.44
N PHE A 68 -18.02 4.52 2.82
CA PHE A 68 -17.86 3.31 3.64
C PHE A 68 -17.16 3.62 4.98
N ARG A 69 -17.69 4.60 5.72
CA ARG A 69 -17.11 5.01 7.00
C ARG A 69 -17.44 4.04 8.12
N GLY A 70 -16.58 4.01 9.13
CA GLY A 70 -16.75 3.16 10.31
C GLY A 70 -16.50 1.66 10.05
N SER A 71 -16.73 0.82 11.05
CA SER A 71 -16.53 -0.64 10.96
C SER A 71 -17.57 -1.31 10.07
N GLU A 72 -18.80 -0.88 10.16
CA GLU A 72 -19.93 -1.41 9.40
C GLU A 72 -19.80 -1.06 7.90
N GLY A 73 -19.50 0.20 7.58
CA GLY A 73 -19.23 0.62 6.19
C GLY A 73 -18.09 -0.19 5.57
N ARG A 74 -16.99 -0.39 6.30
CA ARG A 74 -15.89 -1.23 5.83
C ARG A 74 -16.32 -2.67 5.56
N SER A 75 -17.09 -3.27 6.47
CA SER A 75 -17.60 -4.63 6.30
C SER A 75 -18.54 -4.75 5.10
N ARG A 76 -19.34 -3.73 4.83
CA ARG A 76 -20.22 -3.65 3.65
C ARG A 76 -19.36 -3.62 2.37
N LEU A 77 -18.34 -2.74 2.30
CA LEU A 77 -17.46 -2.68 1.13
C LEU A 77 -16.78 -4.02 0.86
N TYR A 78 -16.27 -4.71 1.91
CA TYR A 78 -15.64 -6.02 1.71
C TYR A 78 -16.60 -7.05 1.17
N ARG A 79 -17.84 -7.10 1.64
CA ARG A 79 -18.86 -8.03 1.12
C ARG A 79 -19.18 -7.75 -0.35
N GLU A 80 -19.36 -6.47 -0.70
CA GLU A 80 -19.60 -6.06 -2.07
C GLU A 80 -18.44 -6.42 -3.00
N LEU A 81 -17.20 -6.15 -2.59
CA LEU A 81 -16.02 -6.48 -3.37
C LEU A 81 -15.81 -7.99 -3.50
N ALA A 82 -16.04 -8.76 -2.43
CA ALA A 82 -15.92 -10.22 -2.46
C ALA A 82 -16.95 -10.87 -3.38
N ALA A 83 -18.16 -10.32 -3.46
CA ALA A 83 -19.22 -10.82 -4.35
C ALA A 83 -18.90 -10.62 -5.85
N ASN A 84 -18.04 -9.65 -6.19
CA ASN A 84 -17.67 -9.38 -7.58
C ASN A 84 -16.59 -10.32 -8.16
N ALA A 85 -16.08 -11.28 -7.39
CA ALA A 85 -15.13 -12.32 -7.81
C ALA A 85 -13.91 -11.76 -8.57
N TYR A 86 -13.29 -10.71 -8.06
CA TYR A 86 -12.08 -10.17 -8.67
C TYR A 86 -10.96 -11.21 -8.74
N THR A 87 -10.36 -11.36 -9.90
CA THR A 87 -9.21 -12.25 -10.12
C THR A 87 -7.90 -11.57 -9.76
N HIS A 88 -7.85 -10.24 -9.90
CA HIS A 88 -6.66 -9.43 -9.66
C HIS A 88 -6.98 -8.18 -8.84
N VAL A 89 -6.04 -7.77 -8.00
CA VAL A 89 -6.09 -6.50 -7.25
C VAL A 89 -4.79 -5.74 -7.50
N GLY A 90 -4.91 -4.57 -8.09
CA GLY A 90 -3.80 -3.64 -8.31
C GLY A 90 -3.77 -2.57 -7.23
N ILE A 91 -2.65 -2.41 -6.57
CA ILE A 91 -2.45 -1.40 -5.52
C ILE A 91 -1.53 -0.32 -6.06
N VAL A 92 -2.05 0.90 -6.16
CA VAL A 92 -1.22 2.05 -6.53
C VAL A 92 -0.45 2.52 -5.29
N CYS A 93 0.86 2.44 -5.37
CA CYS A 93 1.79 2.92 -4.34
C CYS A 93 2.50 4.18 -4.86
N SER A 94 1.97 5.34 -4.51
CA SER A 94 2.63 6.64 -4.68
C SER A 94 3.39 7.05 -3.42
N GLU A 95 4.20 8.07 -3.47
CA GLU A 95 4.87 8.66 -2.30
C GLU A 95 3.88 9.17 -1.24
N GLU A 96 2.66 9.49 -1.66
CA GLU A 96 1.62 9.93 -0.77
C GLU A 96 1.08 8.75 0.08
N PRO A 97 1.08 8.85 1.43
CA PRO A 97 0.64 7.77 2.31
C PRO A 97 -0.89 7.65 2.42
N LEU A 98 -1.62 8.12 1.41
CA LEU A 98 -3.07 8.08 1.36
C LEU A 98 -3.58 6.64 1.26
N MET A 99 -4.67 6.36 1.95
CA MET A 99 -5.36 5.07 1.91
C MET A 99 -4.49 3.83 2.22
N THR A 100 -3.34 3.97 2.87
CA THR A 100 -2.41 2.86 3.13
C THR A 100 -3.09 1.68 3.83
N LYS A 101 -3.92 1.95 4.86
CA LYS A 101 -4.68 0.90 5.55
C LYS A 101 -5.67 0.19 4.62
N TRP A 102 -6.36 0.92 3.76
CA TRP A 102 -7.30 0.36 2.80
C TRP A 102 -6.60 -0.53 1.77
N LYS A 103 -5.50 -0.07 1.20
CA LYS A 103 -4.70 -0.82 0.22
C LYS A 103 -4.33 -2.20 0.72
N TRP A 104 -3.63 -2.24 1.85
CA TRP A 104 -3.13 -3.49 2.40
C TRP A 104 -4.21 -4.39 2.99
N MET A 105 -5.28 -3.80 3.54
CA MET A 105 -6.43 -4.59 3.99
C MET A 105 -7.17 -5.25 2.82
N LEU A 106 -7.39 -4.56 1.72
CA LEU A 106 -8.02 -5.13 0.52
C LEU A 106 -7.14 -6.22 -0.08
N ALA A 107 -5.82 -5.97 -0.20
CA ALA A 107 -4.87 -6.96 -0.67
C ALA A 107 -4.87 -8.26 0.18
N ALA A 108 -4.98 -8.11 1.50
CA ALA A 108 -4.97 -9.25 2.41
C ALA A 108 -6.28 -10.07 2.39
N ARG A 109 -7.42 -9.38 2.28
CA ARG A 109 -8.76 -10.01 2.43
C ARG A 109 -9.34 -10.54 1.14
N LEU A 110 -9.11 -9.88 0.02
CA LEU A 110 -9.66 -10.35 -1.25
C LEU A 110 -8.92 -11.59 -1.76
N PRO A 111 -9.65 -12.62 -2.21
CA PRO A 111 -9.08 -13.86 -2.73
C PRO A 111 -8.59 -13.70 -4.18
N ALA A 112 -7.81 -12.63 -4.43
CA ALA A 112 -7.31 -12.26 -5.75
C ALA A 112 -5.78 -12.23 -5.78
N LYS A 113 -5.18 -12.30 -6.96
CA LYS A 113 -3.74 -12.10 -7.14
C LYS A 113 -3.43 -10.61 -7.06
N VAL A 114 -2.46 -10.25 -6.23
CA VAL A 114 -2.11 -8.85 -5.97
C VAL A 114 -0.92 -8.44 -6.81
N PHE A 115 -0.97 -7.25 -7.38
CA PHE A 115 0.16 -6.57 -7.99
C PHE A 115 0.25 -5.13 -7.46
N VAL A 116 1.46 -4.61 -7.42
CA VAL A 116 1.76 -3.25 -6.96
C VAL A 116 2.15 -2.42 -8.16
N ILE A 117 1.60 -1.21 -8.25
CA ILE A 117 1.91 -0.21 -9.27
C ILE A 117 2.72 0.89 -8.59
N ASN A 118 3.90 1.19 -9.11
CA ASN A 118 4.78 2.24 -8.60
C ASN A 118 4.48 3.62 -9.22
N GLU A 119 5.24 4.64 -8.86
CA GLU A 119 5.12 6.02 -9.35
C GLU A 119 5.34 6.15 -10.86
N ASN A 120 6.13 5.27 -11.45
CA ASN A 120 6.44 5.24 -12.89
C ASN A 120 5.35 4.55 -13.72
N ALA A 121 4.29 4.06 -13.06
CA ALA A 121 3.26 3.21 -13.66
C ALA A 121 3.77 1.82 -14.10
N ASP A 122 4.92 1.38 -13.59
CA ASP A 122 5.35 -0.01 -13.69
C ASP A 122 4.65 -0.85 -12.66
N TYR A 123 4.49 -2.14 -12.94
CA TYR A 123 3.88 -3.04 -11.97
C TYR A 123 4.69 -4.30 -11.76
N PHE A 124 4.61 -4.84 -10.55
CA PHE A 124 5.18 -6.14 -10.20
C PHE A 124 4.20 -6.96 -9.35
N TRP A 125 4.31 -8.28 -9.47
CA TRP A 125 3.46 -9.20 -8.72
C TRP A 125 3.90 -9.31 -7.28
N LEU A 126 2.93 -9.30 -6.38
CA LEU A 126 3.17 -9.58 -4.96
C LEU A 126 3.13 -11.10 -4.76
N ASP A 127 4.17 -11.81 -5.19
CA ASP A 127 4.31 -13.25 -5.03
C ASP A 127 5.76 -13.65 -4.75
N ARG A 128 5.97 -14.93 -4.41
CA ARG A 128 7.30 -15.46 -4.07
C ARG A 128 8.32 -15.38 -5.19
N ARG A 129 7.90 -15.34 -6.44
CA ARG A 129 8.82 -15.29 -7.60
C ARG A 129 9.43 -13.90 -7.76
N HIS A 130 8.79 -12.88 -7.21
CA HIS A 130 9.20 -11.48 -7.31
C HIS A 130 9.70 -10.92 -5.98
N LEU A 131 10.18 -11.76 -5.06
CA LEU A 131 10.69 -11.34 -3.75
C LEU A 131 11.82 -10.31 -3.84
N SER A 132 12.69 -10.42 -4.85
CA SER A 132 13.74 -9.42 -5.10
C SER A 132 13.18 -8.04 -5.38
N ASN A 133 12.13 -7.96 -6.22
CA ASN A 133 11.48 -6.70 -6.57
C ASN A 133 10.71 -6.13 -5.36
N ILE A 134 10.04 -7.00 -4.60
CA ILE A 134 9.36 -6.61 -3.37
C ILE A 134 10.37 -6.07 -2.36
N TRP A 135 11.50 -6.74 -2.19
CA TRP A 135 12.54 -6.32 -1.27
C TRP A 135 13.18 -5.00 -1.69
N ALA A 136 13.52 -4.85 -2.98
CA ALA A 136 14.03 -3.60 -3.54
C ALA A 136 13.05 -2.44 -3.30
N PHE A 137 11.75 -2.65 -3.58
CA PHE A 137 10.71 -1.66 -3.34
C PHE A 137 10.58 -1.27 -1.85
N VAL A 138 10.65 -2.25 -0.94
CA VAL A 138 10.60 -1.98 0.52
C VAL A 138 11.83 -1.20 0.97
N LEU A 139 13.04 -1.59 0.51
CA LEU A 139 14.29 -0.90 0.83
C LEU A 139 14.27 0.55 0.35
N GLU A 140 13.80 0.80 -0.86
CA GLU A 140 13.67 2.14 -1.42
C GLU A 140 12.69 2.99 -0.59
N ARG A 141 11.52 2.45 -0.29
CA ARG A 141 10.49 3.14 0.52
C ARG A 141 10.89 3.42 1.96
N THR A 142 11.69 2.55 2.55
CA THR A 142 12.20 2.75 3.92
C THR A 142 13.41 3.69 3.97
N GLY A 143 13.92 4.13 2.81
CA GLY A 143 15.14 4.91 2.71
C GLY A 143 16.40 4.07 3.04
N LEU A 144 16.25 2.74 3.11
CA LEU A 144 17.36 1.81 3.34
C LEU A 144 18.08 1.43 2.04
N ALA A 145 17.62 1.93 0.89
CA ALA A 145 18.32 1.83 -0.38
C ALA A 145 19.23 3.07 -0.55
N GLY A 146 20.49 2.84 -0.87
CA GLY A 146 21.46 3.89 -1.18
C GLY A 146 22.23 4.47 0.02
N SER A 147 22.85 5.65 -0.17
CA SER A 147 23.74 6.29 0.82
C SER A 147 23.06 6.71 2.14
N GLY A 148 21.75 6.80 2.16
CA GLY A 148 20.97 7.09 3.37
C GLY A 148 20.85 5.92 4.34
N ALA A 149 20.99 4.68 3.85
CA ALA A 149 20.82 3.47 4.64
C ALA A 149 21.77 3.41 5.84
N VAL A 150 23.03 3.74 5.63
CA VAL A 150 24.05 3.75 6.69
C VAL A 150 23.69 4.74 7.80
N ARG A 151 23.19 5.91 7.44
CA ARG A 151 22.75 6.93 8.40
C ARG A 151 21.55 6.49 9.23
N ILE A 152 20.57 5.86 8.59
CA ILE A 152 19.36 5.34 9.27
C ILE A 152 19.74 4.19 10.20
N LEU A 153 20.54 3.25 9.75
CA LEU A 153 21.05 2.14 10.57
C LEU A 153 21.89 2.63 11.74
N ALA A 154 22.78 3.60 11.52
CA ALA A 154 23.55 4.21 12.58
C ALA A 154 22.66 4.88 13.64
N ARG A 155 21.64 5.64 13.21
CA ARG A 155 20.65 6.24 14.13
C ARG A 155 19.85 5.19 14.90
N LEU A 156 19.41 4.14 14.24
CA LEU A 156 18.67 3.06 14.88
C LEU A 156 19.53 2.34 15.93
N PHE A 157 20.80 2.12 15.62
CA PHE A 157 21.74 1.49 16.54
C PHE A 157 22.12 2.39 17.72
N THR A 158 22.31 3.70 17.49
CA THR A 158 22.67 4.66 18.54
C THR A 158 21.48 5.09 19.41
N PHE A 159 20.24 4.94 18.92
CA PHE A 159 19.02 5.36 19.62
C PHE A 159 18.90 4.78 21.05
N PRO A 160 19.06 3.47 21.30
CA PRO A 160 18.92 2.92 22.65
C PRO A 160 19.96 3.50 23.63
N PHE A 161 21.18 3.76 23.18
CA PHE A 161 22.23 4.35 24.00
C PHE A 161 21.92 5.82 24.31
N THR A 162 21.47 6.57 23.32
CA THR A 162 21.05 7.99 23.51
C THR A 162 19.85 8.07 24.45
N PHE A 163 18.89 7.19 24.32
CA PHE A 163 17.72 7.12 25.18
C PHE A 163 18.11 6.79 26.63
N LEU A 164 18.95 5.79 26.83
CA LEU A 164 19.46 5.43 28.17
C LEU A 164 20.23 6.57 28.82
N TYR A 165 21.11 7.23 28.05
CA TYR A 165 21.83 8.42 28.52
C TYR A 165 20.89 9.52 28.98
N LEU A 166 19.87 9.86 28.19
CA LEU A 166 18.90 10.91 28.56
C LEU A 166 18.09 10.52 29.82
N LEU A 167 17.75 9.24 29.95
CA LEU A 167 17.03 8.75 31.11
C LEU A 167 17.87 8.86 32.38
N LEU A 168 19.15 8.46 32.35
CA LEU A 168 20.10 8.61 33.44
C LEU A 168 20.35 10.07 33.77
N TYR A 169 20.50 10.93 32.77
CA TYR A 169 20.67 12.36 32.98
C TYR A 169 19.44 12.98 33.67
N ALA A 170 18.23 12.67 33.20
CA ALA A 170 17.01 13.14 33.81
C ALA A 170 16.87 12.68 35.27
N THR A 171 17.15 11.41 35.57
CA THR A 171 17.10 10.87 36.93
C THR A 171 18.12 11.55 37.84
N THR A 172 19.35 11.79 37.38
CA THR A 172 20.35 12.49 38.18
C THR A 172 19.96 13.93 38.50
N ILE A 173 19.36 14.65 37.54
CA ILE A 173 18.84 16.01 37.80
C ILE A 173 17.69 16.00 38.82
N HIS A 174 16.76 15.08 38.66
CA HIS A 174 15.62 14.96 39.60
C HIS A 174 16.08 14.58 40.99
N ALA A 175 17.01 13.67 41.14
CA ALA A 175 17.60 13.31 42.42
C ALA A 175 18.32 14.48 43.09
N ARG A 176 19.15 15.25 42.35
CA ARG A 176 19.81 16.45 42.86
C ARG A 176 18.82 17.52 43.30
N ARG A 177 17.71 17.72 42.61
CA ARG A 177 16.66 18.65 42.97
C ARG A 177 15.91 18.24 44.24
N ALA A 178 15.64 16.95 44.40
CA ALA A 178 15.01 16.39 45.59
C ALA A 178 15.89 16.59 46.85
N LEU A 179 17.21 16.31 46.73
CA LEU A 179 18.19 16.48 47.80
C LEU A 179 18.43 17.94 48.22
N ARG A 180 18.13 18.92 47.36
CA ARG A 180 18.26 20.37 47.69
C ARG A 180 17.00 20.94 48.31
N ARG A 181 15.89 20.23 48.33
CA ARG A 181 14.60 20.65 48.88
C ARG A 181 14.30 20.06 50.25
N GLY A 182 15.07 19.07 50.72
CA GLY A 182 15.11 18.60 52.10
C GLY A 182 16.25 19.26 52.88
#